data_e82da88ecf49c8abc4f563b1385a99e7
#
_entry.id   e82da88ecf49c8abc4f563b1385a99e7
#
_cell.length_a   1.000
_cell.length_b   1.000
_cell.length_c   1.000
_cell.angle_alpha   90.00
_cell.angle_beta   90.00
_cell.angle_gamma   90.00
#
_symmetry.space_group_name_H-M   'P 1'
#
loop_
_entity.id
_entity.type
_entity.pdbx_description
1 polymer ?
#
loop_
_entity_poly.entity_id
_entity_poly.type
_entity_poly.pdbx_seq_one_letter_code
_entity_poly.pdbx_strand_id
1 'polypeptide(L)'
;MKPVSFFSTIFLLTTTLSLLAGSAKVDALLAQQNAKAEQPIAVAKGINDLTFLRRASVDVIGRIPTAAEVREFQKWPTTERRSKLVEKLLAHPRYADRWTVFFSDILRIRSNATGGNAFLAYLHQSLSKNRSWDAMSREMLSANGSSGKVPAVGLILGEEVDAMAMAAATSQMFLGVRMQCAQCHNHPFDVWKQKQFYELATYFGKTRRIENQFSRRVYTTEGKETTVLWPPERKKPPVRNPVAPKFPFELEEFTSAPSHVKRFEAKRAKEALAASGTAEGKSLSALLDDANPDAAFENERGFGKAVSQEVKAATQALDIAIFIGKACSGRSWLRK
;
A
#
# COMPACT_ATOMS: atom_id res chain seq x y z
N MET A 1 -20.01 -18.26 -51.46
CA MET A 1 -20.24 -18.61 -50.05
C MET A 1 -18.88 -18.70 -49.38
N LYS A 2 -18.55 -17.71 -48.53
CA LYS A 2 -17.28 -17.68 -47.78
C LYS A 2 -17.55 -18.22 -46.36
N PRO A 3 -16.70 -19.06 -45.75
CA PRO A 3 -16.92 -19.56 -44.40
C PRO A 3 -16.67 -18.43 -43.39
N VAL A 4 -17.66 -18.14 -42.56
CA VAL A 4 -17.58 -17.22 -41.43
C VAL A 4 -16.80 -17.91 -40.31
N SER A 5 -15.76 -17.23 -39.86
CA SER A 5 -14.77 -17.69 -38.91
C SER A 5 -15.38 -18.03 -37.53
N PHE A 6 -15.34 -19.30 -37.15
CA PHE A 6 -15.77 -19.87 -35.86
C PHE A 6 -14.76 -19.59 -34.70
N PHE A 7 -13.68 -18.82 -34.97
CA PHE A 7 -12.59 -18.59 -33.99
C PHE A 7 -12.81 -17.41 -33.04
N SER A 8 -13.82 -16.56 -33.32
CA SER A 8 -13.98 -15.33 -32.51
C SER A 8 -14.74 -15.51 -31.20
N THR A 9 -15.53 -16.58 -31.07
CA THR A 9 -16.40 -16.82 -29.90
C THR A 9 -15.70 -17.56 -28.76
N ILE A 10 -14.61 -18.27 -29.02
CA ILE A 10 -13.87 -19.01 -27.97
C ILE A 10 -12.97 -18.11 -27.18
N PHE A 11 -12.49 -17.00 -27.74
CA PHE A 11 -11.57 -16.08 -27.04
C PHE A 11 -12.27 -15.20 -25.97
N LEU A 12 -13.57 -14.95 -26.11
CA LEU A 12 -14.34 -14.17 -25.11
C LEU A 12 -14.73 -15.00 -23.87
N LEU A 13 -14.82 -16.32 -23.99
CA LEU A 13 -15.19 -17.18 -22.85
C LEU A 13 -14.04 -17.45 -21.88
N THR A 14 -12.79 -17.37 -22.34
CA THR A 14 -11.61 -17.65 -21.51
C THR A 14 -11.21 -16.49 -20.60
N THR A 15 -11.56 -15.25 -20.94
CA THR A 15 -11.23 -14.07 -20.12
C THR A 15 -12.12 -13.89 -18.90
N THR A 16 -13.35 -14.41 -18.92
CA THR A 16 -14.28 -14.34 -17.77
C THR A 16 -13.97 -15.39 -16.69
N LEU A 17 -13.32 -16.48 -17.05
CA LEU A 17 -12.96 -17.55 -16.10
C LEU A 17 -11.78 -17.13 -15.18
N SER A 18 -10.91 -16.24 -15.64
CA SER A 18 -9.72 -15.81 -14.88
C SER A 18 -10.04 -14.86 -13.71
N LEU A 19 -11.14 -14.12 -13.77
CA LEU A 19 -11.57 -13.21 -12.70
C LEU A 19 -12.20 -13.93 -11.49
N LEU A 20 -12.80 -15.09 -11.71
CA LEU A 20 -13.36 -15.94 -10.64
C LEU A 20 -12.28 -16.79 -9.93
N ALA A 21 -11.13 -17.00 -10.55
CA ALA A 21 -10.07 -17.83 -9.99
C ALA A 21 -9.33 -17.20 -8.78
N GLY A 22 -9.35 -15.87 -8.65
CA GLY A 22 -8.66 -15.16 -7.55
C GLY A 22 -9.35 -15.38 -6.21
N SER A 23 -10.68 -15.21 -6.13
CA SER A 23 -11.44 -15.37 -4.86
C SER A 23 -11.45 -16.83 -4.40
N ALA A 24 -11.58 -17.80 -5.33
CA ALA A 24 -11.60 -19.23 -5.00
C ALA A 24 -10.27 -19.70 -4.37
N LYS A 25 -9.13 -19.15 -4.82
CA LYS A 25 -7.82 -19.47 -4.21
C LYS A 25 -7.69 -18.88 -2.81
N VAL A 26 -8.16 -17.65 -2.59
CA VAL A 26 -8.15 -17.01 -1.26
C VAL A 26 -9.03 -17.81 -0.31
N ASP A 27 -10.26 -18.13 -0.72
CA ASP A 27 -11.20 -18.92 0.08
C ASP A 27 -10.64 -20.31 0.43
N ALA A 28 -9.98 -20.97 -0.51
CA ALA A 28 -9.31 -22.26 -0.28
C ALA A 28 -8.17 -22.15 0.72
N LEU A 29 -7.34 -21.10 0.63
CA LEU A 29 -6.25 -20.82 1.57
C LEU A 29 -6.78 -20.55 2.98
N LEU A 30 -7.82 -19.73 3.10
CA LEU A 30 -8.48 -19.42 4.38
C LEU A 30 -9.08 -20.68 5.00
N ALA A 31 -9.77 -21.50 4.21
CA ALA A 31 -10.31 -22.78 4.66
C ALA A 31 -9.20 -23.73 5.15
N GLN A 32 -8.10 -23.82 4.40
CA GLN A 32 -6.96 -24.67 4.78
C GLN A 32 -6.28 -24.17 6.06
N GLN A 33 -6.12 -22.86 6.23
CA GLN A 33 -5.55 -22.29 7.45
C GLN A 33 -6.45 -22.51 8.66
N ASN A 34 -7.76 -22.27 8.47
CA ASN A 34 -8.75 -22.51 9.53
C ASN A 34 -8.77 -23.99 9.97
N ALA A 35 -8.69 -24.93 9.01
CA ALA A 35 -8.67 -26.36 9.33
C ALA A 35 -7.40 -26.79 10.11
N LYS A 36 -6.29 -26.03 9.98
CA LYS A 36 -5.04 -26.29 10.68
C LYS A 36 -4.93 -25.53 12.02
N ALA A 37 -5.88 -24.67 12.33
CA ALA A 37 -5.88 -23.95 13.59
C ALA A 37 -6.19 -24.89 14.78
N GLU A 38 -5.59 -24.64 15.93
CA GLU A 38 -5.88 -25.40 17.18
C GLU A 38 -7.36 -25.34 17.55
N GLN A 39 -8.01 -24.21 17.24
CA GLN A 39 -9.44 -24.01 17.41
C GLN A 39 -10.07 -23.51 16.09
N PRO A 40 -10.49 -24.43 15.21
CA PRO A 40 -11.12 -24.06 13.95
C PRO A 40 -12.40 -23.24 14.19
N ILE A 41 -12.50 -22.10 13.51
CA ILE A 41 -13.67 -21.22 13.60
C ILE A 41 -14.75 -21.73 12.63
N ALA A 42 -15.96 -21.96 13.13
CA ALA A 42 -17.08 -22.31 12.28
C ALA A 42 -17.42 -21.15 11.31
N VAL A 43 -17.51 -21.46 10.03
CA VAL A 43 -17.90 -20.47 9.02
C VAL A 43 -19.31 -19.98 9.32
N ALA A 44 -19.47 -18.68 9.47
CA ALA A 44 -20.75 -18.06 9.75
C ALA A 44 -21.72 -18.28 8.59
N LYS A 45 -23.03 -18.42 8.91
CA LYS A 45 -24.08 -18.51 7.88
C LYS A 45 -24.09 -17.26 7.02
N GLY A 46 -24.23 -17.42 5.72
CA GLY A 46 -24.35 -16.30 4.78
C GLY A 46 -25.49 -15.36 5.13
N ILE A 47 -25.24 -14.06 4.98
CA ILE A 47 -26.24 -13.01 5.24
C ILE A 47 -27.36 -13.01 4.19
N ASN A 48 -28.56 -12.57 4.59
CA ASN A 48 -29.65 -12.39 3.65
C ASN A 48 -29.43 -11.23 2.68
N ASP A 49 -30.20 -11.18 1.61
CA ASP A 49 -30.00 -10.22 0.52
C ASP A 49 -30.20 -8.76 0.92
N LEU A 50 -31.12 -8.44 1.83
CA LEU A 50 -31.32 -7.06 2.30
C LEU A 50 -30.17 -6.60 3.19
N THR A 51 -29.64 -7.48 4.03
CA THR A 51 -28.41 -7.20 4.79
C THR A 51 -27.22 -7.01 3.86
N PHE A 52 -27.09 -7.85 2.80
CA PHE A 52 -26.06 -7.68 1.77
C PHE A 52 -26.19 -6.34 1.05
N LEU A 53 -27.40 -5.97 0.58
CA LEU A 53 -27.68 -4.68 -0.03
C LEU A 53 -27.20 -3.52 0.83
N ARG A 54 -27.60 -3.53 2.13
CA ARG A 54 -27.23 -2.46 3.06
C ARG A 54 -25.71 -2.38 3.26
N ARG A 55 -25.05 -3.51 3.51
CA ARG A 55 -23.59 -3.55 3.74
C ARG A 55 -22.81 -3.12 2.49
N ALA A 56 -23.11 -3.71 1.33
CA ALA A 56 -22.47 -3.36 0.09
C ALA A 56 -22.63 -1.87 -0.27
N SER A 57 -23.83 -1.30 -0.03
CA SER A 57 -24.05 0.13 -0.29
C SER A 57 -23.20 1.01 0.64
N VAL A 58 -23.11 0.69 1.92
CA VAL A 58 -22.29 1.45 2.89
C VAL A 58 -20.80 1.33 2.53
N ASP A 59 -20.32 0.14 2.21
CA ASP A 59 -18.92 -0.10 1.93
C ASP A 59 -18.48 0.53 0.61
N VAL A 60 -19.29 0.42 -0.45
CA VAL A 60 -18.91 0.84 -1.80
C VAL A 60 -19.20 2.32 -2.08
N ILE A 61 -20.36 2.85 -1.65
CA ILE A 61 -20.79 4.22 -1.93
C ILE A 61 -20.99 5.10 -0.69
N GLY A 62 -20.66 4.60 0.50
CA GLY A 62 -20.61 5.36 1.75
C GLY A 62 -21.98 5.74 2.33
N ARG A 63 -23.09 5.15 1.88
CA ARG A 63 -24.45 5.42 2.41
C ARG A 63 -25.33 4.18 2.38
N ILE A 64 -26.38 4.22 3.17
CA ILE A 64 -27.45 3.22 3.11
C ILE A 64 -28.25 3.36 1.80
N PRO A 65 -28.87 2.26 1.31
CA PRO A 65 -29.73 2.33 0.14
C PRO A 65 -31.01 3.13 0.43
N THR A 66 -31.50 3.83 -0.57
CA THR A 66 -32.80 4.50 -0.54
C THR A 66 -33.94 3.50 -0.65
N ALA A 67 -35.16 3.87 -0.26
CA ALA A 67 -36.34 3.02 -0.41
C ALA A 67 -36.60 2.61 -1.88
N ALA A 68 -36.27 3.49 -2.84
CA ALA A 68 -36.37 3.17 -4.26
C ALA A 68 -35.37 2.09 -4.68
N GLU A 69 -34.12 2.17 -4.22
CA GLU A 69 -33.07 1.19 -4.50
C GLU A 69 -33.40 -0.17 -3.85
N VAL A 70 -34.00 -0.18 -2.67
CA VAL A 70 -34.47 -1.41 -2.02
C VAL A 70 -35.55 -2.08 -2.89
N ARG A 71 -36.58 -1.31 -3.32
CA ARG A 71 -37.62 -1.83 -4.18
C ARG A 71 -37.12 -2.33 -5.51
N GLU A 72 -36.18 -1.65 -6.12
CA GLU A 72 -35.53 -2.06 -7.36
C GLU A 72 -34.76 -3.37 -7.18
N PHE A 73 -33.95 -3.46 -6.14
CA PHE A 73 -33.17 -4.64 -5.82
C PHE A 73 -34.07 -5.88 -5.60
N GLN A 74 -35.19 -5.72 -4.93
CA GLN A 74 -36.14 -6.81 -4.69
C GLN A 74 -36.79 -7.35 -5.96
N LYS A 75 -36.91 -6.53 -7.03
CA LYS A 75 -37.45 -6.93 -8.33
C LYS A 75 -36.50 -7.79 -9.14
N TRP A 76 -35.19 -7.79 -8.83
CA TRP A 76 -34.23 -8.58 -9.58
C TRP A 76 -34.29 -10.06 -9.23
N PRO A 77 -33.95 -10.96 -10.17
CA PRO A 77 -33.84 -12.40 -9.90
C PRO A 77 -32.89 -12.68 -8.76
N THR A 78 -33.24 -13.60 -7.87
CA THR A 78 -32.47 -13.91 -6.66
C THR A 78 -31.03 -14.37 -6.98
N THR A 79 -30.86 -15.07 -8.09
CA THR A 79 -29.56 -15.62 -8.55
C THR A 79 -28.57 -14.56 -9.00
N GLU A 80 -29.05 -13.40 -9.49
CA GLU A 80 -28.21 -12.35 -10.10
C GLU A 80 -28.17 -11.06 -9.29
N ARG A 81 -29.07 -10.88 -8.33
CA ARG A 81 -29.26 -9.58 -7.65
C ARG A 81 -28.01 -9.08 -6.93
N ARG A 82 -27.19 -9.97 -6.40
CA ARG A 82 -25.96 -9.57 -5.70
C ARG A 82 -24.88 -9.09 -6.67
N SER A 83 -24.61 -9.81 -7.74
CA SER A 83 -23.64 -9.39 -8.76
C SER A 83 -24.09 -8.11 -9.45
N LYS A 84 -25.35 -8.03 -9.85
CA LYS A 84 -25.93 -6.83 -10.47
C LYS A 84 -25.87 -5.61 -9.53
N LEU A 85 -26.08 -5.81 -8.22
CA LEU A 85 -25.91 -4.74 -7.23
C LEU A 85 -24.47 -4.24 -7.20
N VAL A 86 -23.49 -5.15 -7.12
CA VAL A 86 -22.07 -4.76 -7.06
C VAL A 86 -21.67 -3.96 -8.30
N GLU A 87 -22.04 -4.40 -9.49
CA GLU A 87 -21.79 -3.66 -10.74
C GLU A 87 -22.42 -2.26 -10.71
N LYS A 88 -23.67 -2.17 -10.28
CA LYS A 88 -24.37 -0.89 -10.15
C LYS A 88 -23.69 0.05 -9.15
N LEU A 89 -23.24 -0.46 -8.01
CA LEU A 89 -22.56 0.35 -6.99
C LEU A 89 -21.18 0.81 -7.46
N LEU A 90 -20.43 -0.04 -8.15
CA LEU A 90 -19.12 0.33 -8.70
C LEU A 90 -19.22 1.41 -9.79
N ALA A 91 -20.32 1.41 -10.56
CA ALA A 91 -20.59 2.45 -11.55
C ALA A 91 -21.24 3.72 -10.97
N HIS A 92 -21.59 3.72 -9.68
CA HIS A 92 -22.27 4.84 -9.04
C HIS A 92 -21.34 6.04 -8.83
N PRO A 93 -21.75 7.30 -9.12
CA PRO A 93 -20.89 8.48 -8.94
C PRO A 93 -20.30 8.62 -7.53
N ARG A 94 -21.06 8.26 -6.49
CA ARG A 94 -20.59 8.28 -5.09
C ARG A 94 -19.49 7.27 -4.77
N TYR A 95 -19.17 6.36 -5.68
CA TYR A 95 -18.01 5.49 -5.54
C TYR A 95 -16.72 6.32 -5.41
N ALA A 96 -16.52 7.24 -6.34
CA ALA A 96 -15.36 8.12 -6.30
C ALA A 96 -15.33 9.00 -5.03
N ASP A 97 -16.47 9.53 -4.59
CA ASP A 97 -16.57 10.34 -3.36
C ASP A 97 -16.11 9.51 -2.15
N ARG A 98 -16.69 8.32 -1.99
CA ARG A 98 -16.40 7.41 -0.86
C ARG A 98 -14.93 7.02 -0.80
N TRP A 99 -14.39 6.60 -1.94
CA TRP A 99 -13.01 6.12 -2.03
C TRP A 99 -11.99 7.25 -2.01
N THR A 100 -12.37 8.46 -2.43
CA THR A 100 -11.53 9.65 -2.23
C THR A 100 -11.29 9.91 -0.75
N VAL A 101 -12.32 9.83 0.09
CA VAL A 101 -12.16 9.99 1.55
C VAL A 101 -11.22 8.91 2.10
N PHE A 102 -11.46 7.64 1.76
CA PHE A 102 -10.63 6.52 2.21
C PHE A 102 -9.14 6.68 1.81
N PHE A 103 -8.88 6.97 0.54
CA PHE A 103 -7.50 7.14 0.06
C PHE A 103 -6.87 8.45 0.52
N SER A 104 -7.67 9.50 0.80
CA SER A 104 -7.13 10.74 1.36
C SER A 104 -6.52 10.51 2.75
N ASP A 105 -7.13 9.67 3.57
CA ASP A 105 -6.59 9.29 4.88
C ASP A 105 -5.30 8.47 4.73
N ILE A 106 -5.29 7.46 3.85
CA ILE A 106 -4.11 6.63 3.59
C ILE A 106 -2.95 7.49 3.05
N LEU A 107 -3.24 8.38 2.09
CA LEU A 107 -2.26 9.28 1.47
C LEU A 107 -1.96 10.52 2.32
N ARG A 108 -2.54 10.61 3.53
CA ARG A 108 -2.32 11.70 4.49
C ARG A 108 -2.59 13.09 3.90
N ILE A 109 -3.60 13.20 3.01
CA ILE A 109 -3.94 14.45 2.35
C ILE A 109 -4.50 15.44 3.37
N ARG A 110 -3.90 16.61 3.44
CA ARG A 110 -4.34 17.71 4.30
C ARG A 110 -4.75 18.88 3.41
N SER A 111 -6.02 19.25 3.44
CA SER A 111 -6.56 20.33 2.61
C SER A 111 -5.91 21.70 2.90
N ASN A 112 -5.47 21.93 4.13
CA ASN A 112 -4.76 23.13 4.56
C ASN A 112 -3.25 23.14 4.23
N ALA A 113 -2.69 22.01 3.80
CA ALA A 113 -1.31 21.95 3.35
C ALA A 113 -1.15 22.50 1.94
N THR A 114 0.07 22.93 1.61
CA THR A 114 0.41 23.41 0.27
C THR A 114 0.09 22.36 -0.78
N GLY A 115 -0.78 22.67 -1.72
CA GLY A 115 -1.18 21.75 -2.79
C GLY A 115 -2.23 20.69 -2.38
N GLY A 116 -2.67 20.65 -1.12
CA GLY A 116 -3.57 19.61 -0.62
C GLY A 116 -4.90 19.54 -1.34
N ASN A 117 -5.56 20.69 -1.58
CA ASN A 117 -6.83 20.73 -2.34
C ASN A 117 -6.66 20.29 -3.80
N ALA A 118 -5.57 20.67 -4.46
CA ALA A 118 -5.30 20.23 -5.83
C ALA A 118 -5.03 18.71 -5.88
N PHE A 119 -4.34 18.19 -4.87
CA PHE A 119 -4.09 16.77 -4.76
C PHE A 119 -5.36 15.96 -4.46
N LEU A 120 -6.24 16.47 -3.60
CA LEU A 120 -7.54 15.86 -3.34
C LEU A 120 -8.40 15.80 -4.61
N ALA A 121 -8.44 16.89 -5.39
CA ALA A 121 -9.14 16.92 -6.67
C ALA A 121 -8.54 15.94 -7.69
N TYR A 122 -7.21 15.82 -7.74
CA TYR A 122 -6.52 14.84 -8.57
C TYR A 122 -6.90 13.40 -8.20
N LEU A 123 -6.93 13.09 -6.90
CA LEU A 123 -7.33 11.78 -6.41
C LEU A 123 -8.77 11.45 -6.80
N HIS A 124 -9.71 12.35 -6.54
CA HIS A 124 -11.12 12.19 -6.91
C HIS A 124 -11.29 11.96 -8.41
N GLN A 125 -10.65 12.79 -9.25
CA GLN A 125 -10.70 12.64 -10.70
C GLN A 125 -10.11 11.31 -11.18
N SER A 126 -9.01 10.87 -10.56
CA SER A 126 -8.36 9.61 -10.90
C SER A 126 -9.25 8.40 -10.56
N LEU A 127 -9.90 8.41 -9.40
CA LEU A 127 -10.85 7.38 -8.99
C LEU A 127 -12.11 7.39 -9.85
N SER A 128 -12.64 8.58 -10.19
CA SER A 128 -13.81 8.71 -11.10
C SER A 128 -13.53 8.15 -12.49
N LYS A 129 -12.28 8.24 -12.96
CA LYS A 129 -11.84 7.71 -14.26
C LYS A 129 -11.33 6.27 -14.17
N ASN A 130 -11.44 5.64 -13.00
CA ASN A 130 -10.92 4.30 -12.73
C ASN A 130 -9.45 4.12 -13.20
N ARG A 131 -8.59 5.12 -12.91
CA ARG A 131 -7.17 5.03 -13.24
C ARG A 131 -6.50 3.94 -12.43
N SER A 132 -5.56 3.23 -13.03
CA SER A 132 -4.82 2.17 -12.36
C SER A 132 -3.94 2.74 -11.23
N TRP A 133 -3.86 2.00 -10.13
CA TRP A 133 -3.13 2.43 -8.95
C TRP A 133 -1.62 2.59 -9.20
N ASP A 134 -1.03 1.72 -10.02
CA ASP A 134 0.38 1.82 -10.42
C ASP A 134 0.67 3.13 -11.16
N ALA A 135 -0.17 3.52 -12.13
CA ALA A 135 -0.01 4.77 -12.85
C ALA A 135 -0.14 5.98 -11.91
N MET A 136 -1.11 5.96 -10.98
CA MET A 136 -1.27 7.01 -9.97
C MET A 136 -0.08 7.07 -9.02
N SER A 137 0.42 5.92 -8.53
CA SER A 137 1.57 5.84 -7.65
C SER A 137 2.84 6.38 -8.29
N ARG A 138 3.08 6.02 -9.56
CA ARG A 138 4.19 6.55 -10.35
C ARG A 138 4.14 8.07 -10.46
N GLU A 139 2.98 8.60 -10.83
CA GLU A 139 2.77 10.03 -10.98
C GLU A 139 2.96 10.78 -9.66
N MET A 140 2.41 10.27 -8.56
CA MET A 140 2.54 10.88 -7.23
C MET A 140 3.98 10.93 -6.74
N LEU A 141 4.73 9.82 -6.88
CA LEU A 141 6.10 9.72 -6.38
C LEU A 141 7.13 10.44 -7.25
N SER A 142 6.86 10.62 -8.55
CA SER A 142 7.73 11.32 -9.49
C SER A 142 7.31 12.76 -9.80
N ALA A 143 6.24 13.25 -9.16
CA ALA A 143 5.70 14.57 -9.42
C ALA A 143 6.74 15.68 -9.16
N ASN A 144 6.79 16.66 -10.05
CA ASN A 144 7.66 17.82 -9.92
C ASN A 144 6.99 19.05 -10.52
N GLY A 145 7.15 20.21 -9.89
CA GLY A 145 6.56 21.46 -10.32
C GLY A 145 5.55 22.03 -9.33
N SER A 146 4.60 22.82 -9.79
CA SER A 146 3.57 23.44 -8.96
C SER A 146 2.29 22.61 -8.94
N SER A 147 1.58 22.58 -7.80
CA SER A 147 0.31 21.86 -7.64
C SER A 147 -0.80 22.32 -8.60
N GLY A 148 -0.75 23.55 -9.10
CA GLY A 148 -1.71 24.05 -10.10
C GLY A 148 -1.51 23.45 -11.50
N LYS A 149 -0.30 22.97 -11.83
CA LYS A 149 0.00 22.33 -13.12
C LYS A 149 0.15 20.82 -12.98
N VAL A 150 0.69 20.36 -11.88
CA VAL A 150 0.96 18.95 -11.57
C VAL A 150 0.34 18.64 -10.20
N PRO A 151 -0.97 18.40 -10.12
CA PRO A 151 -1.66 18.24 -8.84
C PRO A 151 -1.11 17.10 -7.97
N ALA A 152 -0.59 16.03 -8.58
CA ALA A 152 0.02 14.90 -7.91
C ALA A 152 1.25 15.27 -7.03
N VAL A 153 1.89 16.43 -7.28
CA VAL A 153 2.99 16.95 -6.46
C VAL A 153 2.52 17.31 -5.04
N GLY A 154 1.22 17.40 -4.83
CA GLY A 154 0.63 17.63 -3.52
C GLY A 154 1.02 16.59 -2.47
N LEU A 155 1.32 15.34 -2.86
CA LEU A 155 1.91 14.36 -1.94
C LEU A 155 3.25 14.84 -1.38
N ILE A 156 4.14 15.29 -2.25
CA ILE A 156 5.50 15.75 -1.87
C ILE A 156 5.44 17.06 -1.09
N LEU A 157 4.60 17.99 -1.53
CA LEU A 157 4.39 19.27 -0.84
C LEU A 157 3.72 19.08 0.53
N GLY A 158 2.83 18.11 0.65
CA GLY A 158 2.15 17.75 1.89
C GLY A 158 3.10 17.19 2.96
N GLU A 159 4.19 16.56 2.57
CA GLU A 159 5.29 16.13 3.45
C GLU A 159 6.43 17.17 3.50
N GLU A 160 6.12 18.44 3.21
CA GLU A 160 7.00 19.61 3.33
C GLU A 160 8.30 19.52 2.50
N VAL A 161 8.32 18.62 1.50
CA VAL A 161 9.50 18.30 0.70
C VAL A 161 10.67 17.76 1.57
N ASP A 162 10.34 17.21 2.73
CA ASP A 162 11.32 16.57 3.61
C ASP A 162 11.59 15.13 3.17
N ALA A 163 12.85 14.80 2.93
CA ALA A 163 13.25 13.49 2.42
C ALA A 163 12.97 12.35 3.42
N MET A 164 13.09 12.62 4.73
CA MET A 164 12.84 11.64 5.77
C MET A 164 11.33 11.39 5.94
N ALA A 165 10.54 12.47 5.94
CA ALA A 165 9.08 12.37 5.96
C ALA A 165 8.56 11.61 4.72
N MET A 166 9.08 11.91 3.54
CA MET A 166 8.74 11.20 2.30
C MET A 166 9.11 9.71 2.35
N ALA A 167 10.27 9.35 2.90
CA ALA A 167 10.65 7.94 3.08
C ALA A 167 9.72 7.21 4.04
N ALA A 168 9.39 7.82 5.18
CA ALA A 168 8.45 7.27 6.16
C ALA A 168 7.05 7.10 5.56
N ALA A 169 6.54 8.14 4.89
CA ALA A 169 5.24 8.10 4.23
C ALA A 169 5.19 7.06 3.12
N THR A 170 6.19 7.04 2.23
CA THR A 170 6.28 6.10 1.11
C THR A 170 6.36 4.65 1.59
N SER A 171 7.18 4.37 2.61
CA SER A 171 7.31 3.02 3.15
C SER A 171 5.97 2.50 3.71
N GLN A 172 5.20 3.36 4.34
CA GLN A 172 3.90 2.99 4.92
C GLN A 172 2.79 2.90 3.85
N MET A 173 2.68 3.89 2.97
CA MET A 173 1.58 4.01 2.00
C MET A 173 1.70 3.01 0.83
N PHE A 174 2.92 2.83 0.32
CA PHE A 174 3.14 2.09 -0.92
C PHE A 174 3.86 0.76 -0.72
N LEU A 175 4.65 0.61 0.36
CA LEU A 175 5.40 -0.62 0.62
C LEU A 175 4.81 -1.45 1.78
N GLY A 176 3.80 -0.92 2.48
CA GLY A 176 3.11 -1.62 3.55
C GLY A 176 3.97 -1.89 4.79
N VAL A 177 5.09 -1.18 4.95
CA VAL A 177 6.02 -1.34 6.08
C VAL A 177 6.22 -0.01 6.80
N ARG A 178 6.23 -0.04 8.13
CA ARG A 178 6.45 1.16 8.93
C ARG A 178 7.93 1.29 9.30
N MET A 179 8.68 2.06 8.50
CA MET A 179 10.11 2.26 8.72
C MET A 179 10.45 3.53 9.53
N GLN A 180 9.48 4.32 9.95
CA GLN A 180 9.71 5.62 10.60
C GLN A 180 10.60 5.52 11.85
N CYS A 181 10.47 4.46 12.66
CA CYS A 181 11.32 4.27 13.83
C CYS A 181 12.81 4.14 13.46
N ALA A 182 13.09 3.63 12.26
CA ALA A 182 14.46 3.49 11.75
C ALA A 182 15.13 4.84 11.39
N GLN A 183 14.43 5.96 11.47
CA GLN A 183 15.04 7.28 11.33
C GLN A 183 16.07 7.59 12.42
N CYS A 184 15.80 7.19 13.67
CA CYS A 184 16.62 7.57 14.83
C CYS A 184 17.55 6.45 15.32
N HIS A 185 17.15 5.18 15.14
CA HIS A 185 17.89 3.98 15.56
C HIS A 185 17.45 2.79 14.68
N ASN A 186 18.10 1.63 14.82
CA ASN A 186 17.58 0.42 14.18
C ASN A 186 16.17 0.14 14.70
N HIS A 187 15.27 -0.33 13.83
CA HIS A 187 13.88 -0.57 14.21
C HIS A 187 13.81 -1.55 15.40
N PRO A 188 13.09 -1.19 16.49
CA PRO A 188 13.15 -1.98 17.74
C PRO A 188 12.46 -3.35 17.63
N PHE A 189 11.42 -3.45 16.78
CA PHE A 189 10.57 -4.64 16.66
C PHE A 189 10.63 -5.31 15.29
N ASP A 190 11.37 -4.73 14.33
CA ASP A 190 11.43 -5.22 12.96
C ASP A 190 12.89 -5.26 12.45
N VAL A 191 13.11 -5.80 11.26
CA VAL A 191 14.43 -6.06 10.68
C VAL A 191 15.13 -4.81 10.13
N TRP A 192 14.44 -3.67 10.07
CA TRP A 192 14.92 -2.47 9.39
C TRP A 192 16.05 -1.78 10.16
N LYS A 193 17.17 -1.59 9.48
CA LYS A 193 18.30 -0.84 10.02
C LYS A 193 18.17 0.65 9.71
N GLN A 194 18.69 1.50 10.60
CA GLN A 194 18.71 2.95 10.41
C GLN A 194 19.30 3.34 9.05
N LYS A 195 20.42 2.72 8.64
CA LYS A 195 21.04 3.00 7.34
C LYS A 195 20.10 2.73 6.16
N GLN A 196 19.30 1.66 6.20
CA GLN A 196 18.33 1.34 5.13
C GLN A 196 17.26 2.42 5.00
N PHE A 197 16.83 3.02 6.11
CA PHE A 197 15.90 4.15 6.07
C PHE A 197 16.52 5.37 5.38
N TYR A 198 17.79 5.69 5.67
CA TYR A 198 18.51 6.79 5.01
C TYR A 198 18.75 6.51 3.53
N GLU A 199 19.07 5.28 3.16
CA GLU A 199 19.19 4.84 1.76
C GLU A 199 17.86 5.03 1.00
N LEU A 200 16.70 4.70 1.63
CA LEU A 200 15.37 4.97 1.07
C LEU A 200 15.11 6.48 0.97
N ALA A 201 15.43 7.26 2.00
CA ALA A 201 15.20 8.70 2.04
C ALA A 201 15.98 9.43 0.92
N THR A 202 17.13 8.91 0.51
CA THR A 202 17.95 9.51 -0.54
C THR A 202 17.25 9.61 -1.88
N TYR A 203 16.26 8.75 -2.17
CA TYR A 203 15.46 8.89 -3.39
C TYR A 203 14.72 10.23 -3.46
N PHE A 204 14.39 10.83 -2.32
CA PHE A 204 13.74 12.13 -2.20
C PHE A 204 14.72 13.26 -1.87
N GLY A 205 15.98 12.91 -1.58
CA GLY A 205 16.98 13.85 -1.06
C GLY A 205 17.41 14.97 -2.02
N LYS A 206 17.10 14.86 -3.30
CA LYS A 206 17.38 15.90 -4.30
C LYS A 206 16.22 16.87 -4.53
N THR A 207 15.03 16.55 -4.02
CA THR A 207 13.87 17.42 -4.18
C THR A 207 14.03 18.68 -3.33
N ARG A 208 13.71 19.83 -3.90
CA ARG A 208 13.80 21.16 -3.25
C ARG A 208 12.46 21.86 -3.36
N ARG A 209 12.09 22.57 -2.30
CA ARG A 209 10.96 23.50 -2.27
C ARG A 209 11.45 24.88 -2.69
N ILE A 210 10.77 25.50 -3.64
CA ILE A 210 10.99 26.87 -4.05
C ILE A 210 9.67 27.64 -3.93
N GLU A 211 9.73 28.82 -3.35
CA GLU A 211 8.63 29.76 -3.29
C GLU A 211 8.96 30.98 -4.13
N ASN A 212 8.08 31.32 -5.07
CA ASN A 212 8.22 32.53 -5.85
C ASN A 212 7.81 33.73 -4.98
N GLN A 213 8.72 34.66 -4.78
CA GLN A 213 8.52 35.81 -3.89
C GLN A 213 7.34 36.71 -4.30
N PHE A 214 7.09 36.87 -5.59
CA PHE A 214 6.02 37.73 -6.11
C PHE A 214 4.66 37.03 -6.09
N SER A 215 4.59 35.84 -6.66
CA SER A 215 3.32 35.12 -6.81
C SER A 215 2.95 34.23 -5.60
N ARG A 216 3.84 34.11 -4.62
CA ARG A 216 3.72 33.19 -3.47
C ARG A 216 3.42 31.75 -3.84
N ARG A 217 3.67 31.38 -5.10
CA ARG A 217 3.48 30.00 -5.57
C ARG A 217 4.64 29.15 -5.11
N VAL A 218 4.27 28.02 -4.52
CA VAL A 218 5.22 26.99 -4.12
C VAL A 218 5.29 25.93 -5.22
N TYR A 219 6.50 25.50 -5.53
CA TYR A 219 6.75 24.40 -6.46
C TYR A 219 7.98 23.60 -6.03
N THR A 220 8.06 22.37 -6.51
CA THR A 220 9.23 21.52 -6.32
C THR A 220 10.16 21.60 -7.52
N THR A 221 11.43 21.44 -7.27
CA THR A 221 12.47 21.29 -8.31
C THR A 221 13.50 20.26 -7.85
N GLU A 222 14.42 19.89 -8.71
CA GLU A 222 15.48 18.94 -8.40
C GLU A 222 16.82 19.67 -8.21
N GLY A 223 17.46 19.45 -7.07
CA GLY A 223 18.82 19.92 -6.77
C GLY A 223 19.87 18.97 -7.33
N LYS A 224 21.11 19.47 -7.43
CA LYS A 224 22.26 18.67 -7.90
C LYS A 224 22.66 17.58 -6.91
N GLU A 225 22.64 17.88 -5.61
CA GLU A 225 23.13 17.01 -4.54
C GLU A 225 21.99 16.58 -3.61
N THR A 226 22.15 15.44 -2.97
CA THR A 226 21.21 14.98 -1.93
C THR A 226 21.43 15.74 -0.62
N THR A 227 20.32 15.97 0.11
CA THR A 227 20.36 16.49 1.49
C THR A 227 20.56 15.39 2.52
N VAL A 228 20.45 14.11 2.11
CA VAL A 228 20.54 12.98 3.02
C VAL A 228 21.99 12.59 3.23
N LEU A 229 22.45 12.77 4.46
CA LEU A 229 23.82 12.52 4.87
C LEU A 229 23.88 11.44 5.94
N TRP A 230 24.90 10.59 5.90
CA TRP A 230 25.15 9.53 6.87
C TRP A 230 26.55 9.68 7.47
N PRO A 231 26.77 9.40 8.74
CA PRO A 231 25.77 9.07 9.77
C PRO A 231 24.87 10.23 10.16
N PRO A 232 23.77 10.01 10.94
CA PRO A 232 22.89 11.08 11.40
C PRO A 232 23.64 12.09 12.27
N GLU A 233 23.16 13.32 12.29
CA GLU A 233 23.74 14.40 13.08
C GLU A 233 23.62 14.09 14.59
N ARG A 234 24.73 14.25 15.30
CA ARG A 234 24.83 14.12 16.76
C ARG A 234 25.66 15.27 17.31
N LYS A 235 25.71 15.46 18.65
CA LYS A 235 26.43 16.57 19.32
C LYS A 235 27.89 16.73 18.89
N LYS A 236 28.58 15.67 18.47
CA LYS A 236 29.91 15.69 17.84
C LYS A 236 29.87 14.78 16.61
N PRO A 237 29.35 15.27 15.50
CA PRO A 237 29.17 14.42 14.33
C PRO A 237 30.52 14.01 13.74
N PRO A 238 30.70 12.73 13.38
CA PRO A 238 31.74 12.33 12.46
C PRO A 238 31.51 12.99 11.08
N VAL A 239 32.51 12.94 10.20
CA VAL A 239 32.34 13.41 8.82
C VAL A 239 31.11 12.71 8.21
N ARG A 240 30.18 13.50 7.72
CA ARG A 240 28.91 13.02 7.13
C ARG A 240 29.03 13.05 5.63
N ASN A 241 28.72 11.92 5.00
CA ASN A 241 28.81 11.76 3.55
C ASN A 241 27.41 11.58 2.94
N PRO A 242 27.21 12.02 1.69
CA PRO A 242 26.00 11.72 0.93
C PRO A 242 25.74 10.22 0.87
N VAL A 243 24.50 9.82 1.08
CA VAL A 243 24.08 8.42 1.01
C VAL A 243 23.67 8.08 -0.42
N ALA A 244 24.14 6.95 -0.93
CA ALA A 244 23.65 6.42 -2.20
C ALA A 244 22.23 5.85 -2.01
N PRO A 245 21.30 6.09 -2.96
CA PRO A 245 19.95 5.52 -2.87
C PRO A 245 20.03 3.99 -3.02
N LYS A 246 19.38 3.29 -2.08
CA LYS A 246 19.22 1.84 -2.15
C LYS A 246 17.82 1.47 -1.71
N PHE A 247 17.19 0.58 -2.49
CA PHE A 247 15.88 0.07 -2.14
C PHE A 247 16.02 -0.95 -1.00
N PRO A 248 15.19 -0.88 0.05
CA PRO A 248 15.38 -1.70 1.25
C PRO A 248 15.01 -3.19 1.04
N PHE A 249 14.28 -3.50 -0.03
CA PHE A 249 13.90 -4.86 -0.39
C PHE A 249 14.82 -5.39 -1.49
N GLU A 250 15.19 -6.65 -1.40
CA GLU A 250 15.84 -7.33 -2.50
C GLU A 250 14.74 -7.76 -3.50
N LEU A 251 14.88 -7.27 -4.72
CA LEU A 251 13.97 -7.60 -5.83
C LEU A 251 14.50 -8.87 -6.51
N GLU A 252 14.43 -9.99 -5.79
CA GLU A 252 14.72 -11.29 -6.37
C GLU A 252 13.52 -11.78 -7.19
N GLU A 253 13.79 -12.48 -8.29
CA GLU A 253 12.76 -13.19 -9.02
C GLU A 253 12.01 -14.19 -8.10
N PHE A 254 10.72 -14.25 -8.26
CA PHE A 254 9.70 -14.80 -7.34
C PHE A 254 9.76 -16.30 -7.01
N THR A 255 10.86 -16.97 -7.19
CA THR A 255 11.02 -18.38 -6.83
C THR A 255 11.23 -18.60 -5.32
N SER A 256 11.56 -17.55 -4.55
CA SER A 256 11.78 -17.67 -3.10
C SER A 256 11.32 -16.42 -2.33
N ALA A 257 11.02 -16.58 -1.04
CA ALA A 257 10.68 -15.44 -0.18
C ALA A 257 11.80 -14.37 -0.17
N PRO A 258 11.48 -13.07 -0.24
CA PRO A 258 12.47 -12.00 -0.20
C PRO A 258 13.39 -12.10 1.02
N SER A 259 14.63 -11.64 0.90
CA SER A 259 15.65 -11.80 1.95
C SER A 259 15.28 -11.16 3.29
N HIS A 260 14.49 -10.07 3.28
CA HIS A 260 13.99 -9.44 4.52
C HIS A 260 12.96 -10.34 5.21
N VAL A 261 12.11 -11.07 4.45
CA VAL A 261 11.16 -12.04 5.00
C VAL A 261 11.89 -13.24 5.56
N LYS A 262 12.88 -13.78 4.83
CA LYS A 262 13.74 -14.88 5.32
C LYS A 262 14.47 -14.49 6.59
N ARG A 263 14.99 -13.25 6.69
CA ARG A 263 15.65 -12.74 7.90
C ARG A 263 14.68 -12.62 9.08
N PHE A 264 13.46 -12.16 8.82
CA PHE A 264 12.41 -12.06 9.83
C PHE A 264 11.97 -13.45 10.30
N GLU A 265 11.76 -14.39 9.39
CA GLU A 265 11.42 -15.78 9.71
C GLU A 265 12.55 -16.48 10.47
N ALA A 266 13.81 -16.27 10.08
CA ALA A 266 14.97 -16.79 10.78
C ALA A 266 15.11 -16.20 12.19
N LYS A 267 14.83 -14.91 12.38
CA LYS A 267 14.80 -14.27 13.70
C LYS A 267 13.71 -14.87 14.57
N ARG A 268 12.48 -15.01 14.07
CA ARG A 268 11.37 -15.64 14.80
C ARG A 268 11.66 -17.10 15.15
N ALA A 269 12.22 -17.87 14.21
CA ALA A 269 12.60 -19.26 14.47
C ALA A 269 13.65 -19.35 15.58
N LYS A 270 14.64 -18.44 15.58
CA LYS A 270 15.66 -18.37 16.63
C LYS A 270 15.08 -17.95 17.98
N GLU A 271 14.15 -17.01 18.00
CA GLU A 271 13.45 -16.57 19.21
C GLU A 271 12.54 -17.68 19.76
N ALA A 272 11.80 -18.37 18.89
CA ALA A 272 10.97 -19.51 19.27
C ALA A 272 11.82 -20.68 19.83
N LEU A 273 12.99 -20.96 19.22
CA LEU A 273 13.93 -21.98 19.70
C LEU A 273 14.51 -21.58 21.07
N ALA A 274 14.85 -20.30 21.26
CA ALA A 274 15.32 -19.77 22.54
C ALA A 274 14.23 -19.85 23.62
N ALA A 275 12.97 -19.60 23.26
CA ALA A 275 11.82 -19.70 24.16
C ALA A 275 11.49 -21.14 24.55
N SER A 276 11.65 -22.10 23.62
CA SER A 276 11.40 -23.52 23.87
C SER A 276 12.51 -24.23 24.67
N GLY A 277 13.72 -23.66 24.65
CA GLY A 277 14.91 -24.29 25.29
C GLY A 277 15.15 -23.93 26.77
N THR A 278 14.35 -23.07 27.40
CA THR A 278 14.65 -22.56 28.75
C THR A 278 13.39 -22.29 29.58
N ALA A 279 12.65 -23.32 29.88
CA ALA A 279 11.62 -23.23 30.94
C ALA A 279 12.21 -23.16 32.36
N GLU A 280 13.51 -23.38 32.53
CA GLU A 280 14.20 -23.32 33.83
C GLU A 280 15.25 -22.22 33.81
N GLY A 281 14.94 -21.06 34.40
CA GLY A 281 15.96 -20.07 34.75
C GLY A 281 15.84 -18.65 34.23
N LYS A 282 14.76 -18.23 33.56
CA LYS A 282 14.62 -16.82 33.18
C LYS A 282 14.16 -15.96 34.35
N SER A 283 14.86 -14.84 34.61
CA SER A 283 14.40 -13.81 35.55
C SER A 283 13.13 -13.12 35.03
N LEU A 284 12.33 -12.57 35.95
CA LEU A 284 11.10 -11.85 35.63
C LEU A 284 11.34 -10.68 34.67
N SER A 285 12.53 -10.04 34.69
CA SER A 285 12.91 -8.99 33.73
C SER A 285 13.06 -9.54 32.32
N ALA A 286 13.63 -10.73 32.14
CA ALA A 286 13.73 -11.37 30.81
C ALA A 286 12.38 -11.82 30.28
N LEU A 287 11.41 -12.16 31.15
CA LEU A 287 10.03 -12.44 30.75
C LEU A 287 9.24 -11.17 30.39
N LEU A 288 9.55 -10.03 31.00
CA LEU A 288 8.94 -8.74 30.68
C LEU A 288 9.53 -8.13 29.39
N ASP A 289 10.81 -8.37 29.11
CA ASP A 289 11.45 -7.99 27.84
C ASP A 289 11.01 -8.90 26.68
N ASP A 290 10.62 -10.14 26.95
CA ASP A 290 10.04 -11.08 25.98
C ASP A 290 8.52 -10.88 25.78
N ALA A 291 7.82 -10.19 26.69
CA ALA A 291 6.42 -9.81 26.55
C ALA A 291 6.30 -8.68 25.51
N ASN A 292 6.57 -9.02 24.25
CA ASN A 292 6.33 -8.15 23.11
C ASN A 292 4.81 -7.85 23.04
N PRO A 293 4.36 -6.61 23.31
CA PRO A 293 2.95 -6.26 23.19
C PRO A 293 2.40 -6.48 21.78
N ASP A 294 3.28 -6.59 20.77
CA ASP A 294 2.93 -6.94 19.41
C ASP A 294 2.73 -8.45 19.18
N ALA A 295 3.06 -9.33 20.14
CA ALA A 295 2.84 -10.78 19.98
C ALA A 295 1.35 -11.13 19.86
N ALA A 296 0.46 -10.40 20.55
CA ALA A 296 -0.98 -10.50 20.37
C ALA A 296 -1.42 -10.00 18.98
N PHE A 297 -0.78 -8.94 18.48
CA PHE A 297 -0.97 -8.39 17.12
C PHE A 297 -0.37 -9.30 16.04
N GLU A 298 0.64 -10.09 16.37
CA GLU A 298 1.26 -11.05 15.45
C GLU A 298 0.42 -12.32 15.26
N ASN A 299 -0.37 -12.74 16.22
CA ASN A 299 -1.34 -13.83 16.07
C ASN A 299 -2.49 -13.42 15.14
N GLU A 300 -2.90 -12.15 15.13
CA GLU A 300 -3.80 -11.59 14.13
C GLU A 300 -3.12 -11.46 12.75
N ARG A 301 -1.80 -11.31 12.66
CA ARG A 301 -1.00 -11.28 11.42
C ARG A 301 -0.74 -12.67 10.79
N GLY A 302 -1.11 -13.77 11.43
CA GLY A 302 -1.22 -15.07 10.75
C GLY A 302 -2.17 -14.99 9.55
N PHE A 303 -3.20 -14.14 9.65
CA PHE A 303 -4.06 -13.73 8.55
C PHE A 303 -3.28 -12.92 7.46
N GLY A 304 -2.30 -12.13 7.85
CA GLY A 304 -1.44 -11.35 6.94
C GLY A 304 -0.45 -12.18 6.12
N LYS A 305 -0.13 -13.43 6.48
CA LYS A 305 0.86 -14.22 5.73
C LYS A 305 0.35 -14.75 4.39
N ALA A 306 -0.90 -15.22 4.31
CA ALA A 306 -1.48 -15.69 3.06
C ALA A 306 -1.88 -14.53 2.16
N VAL A 307 -2.48 -13.46 2.74
CA VAL A 307 -2.75 -12.20 2.05
C VAL A 307 -1.43 -11.54 1.62
N SER A 308 -0.37 -11.62 2.42
CA SER A 308 0.97 -11.10 2.08
C SER A 308 1.61 -11.82 0.89
N GLN A 309 1.36 -13.09 0.62
CA GLN A 309 1.91 -13.76 -0.58
C GLN A 309 1.19 -13.36 -1.87
N GLU A 310 -0.14 -13.15 -1.84
CA GLU A 310 -0.87 -12.69 -3.02
C GLU A 310 -0.84 -11.15 -3.17
N VAL A 311 -0.82 -10.38 -2.08
CA VAL A 311 -0.50 -8.95 -2.13
C VAL A 311 0.95 -8.75 -2.57
N LYS A 312 1.88 -9.63 -2.25
CA LYS A 312 3.23 -9.64 -2.85
C LYS A 312 3.18 -9.95 -4.35
N ALA A 313 2.42 -10.93 -4.81
CA ALA A 313 2.24 -11.17 -6.24
C ALA A 313 1.58 -9.97 -6.95
N ALA A 314 0.61 -9.31 -6.32
CA ALA A 314 -0.03 -8.11 -6.84
C ALA A 314 0.86 -6.85 -6.74
N THR A 315 1.64 -6.69 -5.66
CA THR A 315 2.61 -5.58 -5.50
C THR A 315 3.82 -5.77 -6.40
N GLN A 316 4.10 -6.98 -6.77
CA GLN A 316 5.17 -7.41 -7.68
C GLN A 316 4.77 -7.25 -9.15
N ALA A 317 3.52 -7.49 -9.50
CA ALA A 317 2.95 -7.08 -10.79
C ALA A 317 2.98 -5.54 -10.97
N LEU A 318 3.11 -4.81 -9.88
CA LEU A 318 3.23 -3.37 -9.83
C LEU A 318 4.70 -2.97 -9.84
N ASP A 319 5.59 -3.14 -10.58
CA ASP A 319 6.93 -2.54 -10.77
C ASP A 319 7.27 -1.29 -9.89
N ILE A 320 6.54 -1.13 -8.74
CA ILE A 320 6.61 0.05 -7.88
C ILE A 320 8.03 0.19 -7.31
N ALA A 321 8.62 -0.92 -6.93
CA ALA A 321 9.95 -0.94 -6.34
C ALA A 321 11.04 -0.60 -7.37
N ILE A 322 10.94 -1.15 -8.58
CA ILE A 322 11.83 -0.80 -9.70
C ILE A 322 11.59 0.66 -10.10
N PHE A 323 10.37 1.13 -9.97
CA PHE A 323 9.99 2.49 -10.29
C PHE A 323 10.51 3.50 -9.27
N ILE A 324 10.40 3.26 -7.95
CA ILE A 324 11.01 4.13 -6.94
C ILE A 324 12.52 4.21 -7.18
N GLY A 325 13.17 3.09 -7.45
CA GLY A 325 14.59 3.03 -7.80
C GLY A 325 14.94 3.86 -9.05
N LYS A 326 14.15 3.76 -10.10
CA LYS A 326 14.39 4.43 -11.39
C LYS A 326 13.87 5.87 -11.44
N ALA A 327 12.71 6.17 -10.88
CA ALA A 327 12.11 7.49 -10.91
C ALA A 327 12.85 8.52 -10.05
N CYS A 328 13.42 8.07 -8.94
CA CYS A 328 14.18 8.95 -8.05
C CYS A 328 15.67 9.02 -8.38
N SER A 329 16.23 8.08 -9.14
CA SER A 329 17.63 8.09 -9.55
C SER A 329 17.92 8.84 -10.86
N GLY A 330 16.88 9.19 -11.63
CA GLY A 330 17.06 9.92 -12.88
C GLY A 330 15.74 10.30 -13.52
N ARG A 331 15.24 11.49 -13.22
CA ARG A 331 14.00 12.03 -13.84
C ARG A 331 14.10 12.29 -15.36
N SER A 332 15.25 12.07 -15.96
CA SER A 332 15.47 12.18 -17.42
C SER A 332 14.77 11.09 -18.24
N TRP A 333 14.28 10.03 -17.60
CA TRP A 333 13.65 8.87 -18.26
C TRP A 333 12.18 9.06 -18.65
N LEU A 334 11.53 10.08 -18.12
CA LEU A 334 10.11 10.36 -18.43
C LEU A 334 9.92 11.27 -19.66
N ARG A 335 10.98 11.57 -20.41
CA ARG A 335 10.92 12.40 -21.63
C ARG A 335 11.19 11.63 -22.92
N LYS A 336 11.05 10.32 -22.93
CA LYS A 336 11.04 9.54 -24.17
C LYS A 336 9.78 8.71 -24.30
#